data_c00b601eda83f7a9927f0a17c3c57fe2
#
_entry.id   c00b601eda83f7a9927f0a17c3c57fe2
#
_cell.length_a   1.000
_cell.length_b   1.000
_cell.length_c   1.000
_cell.angle_alpha   90.00
_cell.angle_beta   90.00
_cell.angle_gamma   90.00
#
_symmetry.space_group_name_H-M   'P 1'
#
loop_
_entity.id
_entity.type
_entity.pdbx_description
1 polymer ?
#
loop_
_entity_poly.entity_id
_entity_poly.type
_entity_poly.pdbx_seq_one_letter_code
_entity_poly.pdbx_strand_id
1 'polypeptide(L)'
;MIYEKEGSLYYAFDNETVRIDAWGKDAVRVRATRNHGFTAHDWALDAADRGQGRITLHEDAGAGGQVYANMYSGKNLSNGVLENGRIRVEVNADGVLSFYNQKDRLLLQENWRRLRDEPSMALDIPGREYKVAAGDCFATTVRFHGRDEEKIFGMGQYQQKYLNMKGCMLELAQRNSQVSVPFYVSSIGYGFLWNNPAVGRVAFGMNGTEWHAECTR
;
A
#
# COMPACT_ATOMS: atom_id res chain seq x y z
N MET A 1 -14.80 3.39 -6.14
CA MET A 1 -15.25 4.73 -5.71
C MET A 1 -14.12 5.41 -4.97
N ILE A 2 -13.80 6.67 -5.30
CA ILE A 2 -12.81 7.50 -4.61
C ILE A 2 -13.56 8.65 -3.94
N TYR A 3 -13.27 8.93 -2.66
CA TYR A 3 -13.94 10.00 -1.91
C TYR A 3 -13.10 10.48 -0.74
N GLU A 4 -13.41 11.68 -0.25
CA GLU A 4 -12.85 12.24 0.98
C GLU A 4 -13.86 12.07 2.12
N LYS A 5 -13.36 11.69 3.29
CA LYS A 5 -14.12 11.67 4.53
C LYS A 5 -13.22 11.97 5.72
N GLU A 6 -13.60 12.96 6.54
CA GLU A 6 -12.92 13.32 7.79
C GLU A 6 -11.40 13.58 7.62
N GLY A 7 -11.02 14.26 6.52
CA GLY A 7 -9.62 14.57 6.21
C GLY A 7 -8.77 13.36 5.79
N SER A 8 -9.41 12.28 5.38
CA SER A 8 -8.76 11.10 4.81
C SER A 8 -9.25 10.84 3.39
N LEU A 9 -8.36 10.35 2.54
CA LEU A 9 -8.69 9.90 1.20
C LEU A 9 -9.07 8.41 1.23
N TYR A 10 -10.17 8.06 0.59
CA TYR A 10 -10.68 6.71 0.53
C TYR A 10 -10.81 6.20 -0.90
N TYR A 11 -10.57 4.90 -1.05
CA TYR A 11 -10.98 4.11 -2.20
C TYR A 11 -11.81 2.92 -1.70
N ALA A 12 -12.95 2.65 -2.34
CA ALA A 12 -13.79 1.51 -2.01
C ALA A 12 -14.29 0.82 -3.29
N PHE A 13 -14.06 -0.48 -3.39
CA PHE A 13 -14.51 -1.34 -4.48
C PHE A 13 -14.49 -2.81 -4.05
N ASP A 14 -15.48 -3.59 -4.46
CA ASP A 14 -15.58 -5.04 -4.25
C ASP A 14 -15.31 -5.48 -2.80
N ASN A 15 -16.00 -4.88 -1.86
CA ASN A 15 -15.84 -5.09 -0.41
C ASN A 15 -14.44 -4.74 0.15
N GLU A 16 -13.55 -4.17 -0.66
CA GLU A 16 -12.32 -3.57 -0.16
C GLU A 16 -12.55 -2.08 0.14
N THR A 17 -12.04 -1.65 1.29
CA THR A 17 -11.93 -0.23 1.62
C THR A 17 -10.46 0.09 1.94
N VAL A 18 -9.90 1.03 1.19
CA VAL A 18 -8.59 1.61 1.44
C VAL A 18 -8.77 3.00 2.02
N ARG A 19 -8.04 3.31 3.09
CA ARG A 19 -7.98 4.62 3.71
C ARG A 19 -6.55 5.12 3.73
N ILE A 20 -6.37 6.36 3.32
CA ILE A 20 -5.08 7.04 3.26
C ILE A 20 -5.16 8.28 4.14
N ASP A 21 -4.33 8.30 5.16
CA ASP A 21 -4.20 9.40 6.14
C ASP A 21 -2.86 10.11 5.96
N ALA A 22 -2.84 11.43 6.11
CA ALA A 22 -1.61 12.16 6.36
C ALA A 22 -1.06 11.77 7.74
N TRP A 23 0.25 11.53 7.85
CA TRP A 23 0.89 11.09 9.07
C TRP A 23 2.20 11.83 9.31
N GLY A 24 2.40 12.37 10.51
CA GLY A 24 3.56 13.21 10.79
C GLY A 24 3.72 14.34 9.77
N LYS A 25 4.96 14.75 9.53
CA LYS A 25 5.28 15.89 8.65
C LYS A 25 5.34 15.50 7.16
N ASP A 26 5.89 14.33 6.84
CA ASP A 26 6.27 13.92 5.48
C ASP A 26 5.93 12.44 5.22
N ALA A 27 4.91 11.91 5.89
CA ALA A 27 4.52 10.52 5.73
C ALA A 27 3.02 10.37 5.46
N VAL A 28 2.64 9.23 4.94
CA VAL A 28 1.25 8.81 4.78
C VAL A 28 1.08 7.43 5.38
N ARG A 29 -0.09 7.20 5.97
CA ARG A 29 -0.51 5.90 6.45
C ARG A 29 -1.57 5.35 5.53
N VAL A 30 -1.36 4.15 5.01
CA VAL A 30 -2.36 3.42 4.24
C VAL A 30 -2.88 2.25 5.06
N ARG A 31 -4.19 2.13 5.12
CA ARG A 31 -4.88 0.95 5.67
C ARG A 31 -5.85 0.41 4.64
N ALA A 32 -5.92 -0.90 4.53
CA ALA A 32 -6.86 -1.58 3.64
C ALA A 32 -7.55 -2.72 4.40
N THR A 33 -8.84 -2.90 4.17
CA THR A 33 -9.64 -3.94 4.82
C THR A 33 -10.76 -4.45 3.91
N ARG A 34 -11.14 -5.71 4.08
CA ARG A 34 -12.38 -6.28 3.57
C ARG A 34 -13.47 -6.45 4.64
N ASN A 35 -13.18 -6.05 5.86
CA ASN A 35 -14.14 -6.01 6.95
C ASN A 35 -14.97 -4.71 6.91
N HIS A 36 -16.03 -4.64 7.72
CA HIS A 36 -16.93 -3.47 7.75
C HIS A 36 -16.30 -2.19 8.31
N GLY A 37 -15.08 -2.26 8.86
CA GLY A 37 -14.38 -1.11 9.39
C GLY A 37 -12.94 -1.40 9.77
N PHE A 38 -12.21 -0.33 10.05
CA PHE A 38 -10.83 -0.42 10.51
C PHE A 38 -10.78 -0.63 12.02
N THR A 39 -9.82 -1.42 12.48
CA THR A 39 -9.54 -1.56 13.92
C THR A 39 -9.06 -0.24 14.51
N ALA A 40 -9.44 0.03 15.77
CA ALA A 40 -9.00 1.23 16.48
C ALA A 40 -7.57 1.11 17.04
N HIS A 41 -6.98 -0.08 17.01
CA HIS A 41 -5.68 -0.34 17.64
C HIS A 41 -4.53 0.11 16.73
N ASP A 42 -3.62 0.87 17.31
CA ASP A 42 -2.35 1.29 16.75
C ASP A 42 -1.22 0.84 17.68
N TRP A 43 -0.46 -0.17 17.27
CA TRP A 43 0.59 -0.76 18.11
C TRP A 43 1.95 -0.07 17.98
N ALA A 44 2.23 0.53 16.83
CA ALA A 44 3.53 1.09 16.48
C ALA A 44 3.49 2.58 16.09
N LEU A 45 2.31 3.19 16.05
CA LEU A 45 2.13 4.57 15.62
C LEU A 45 1.43 5.38 16.70
N ASP A 46 1.88 6.63 16.92
CA ASP A 46 1.19 7.56 17.81
C ASP A 46 0.02 8.21 17.03
N ALA A 47 -1.18 8.12 17.60
CA ALA A 47 -2.38 8.75 17.02
C ALA A 47 -2.26 10.29 16.94
N ALA A 48 -1.46 10.91 17.79
CA ALA A 48 -1.18 12.34 17.77
C ALA A 48 -0.42 12.78 16.50
N ASP A 49 0.25 11.86 15.81
CA ASP A 49 0.96 12.14 14.57
C ASP A 49 0.01 12.22 13.33
N ARG A 50 -1.28 11.97 13.49
CA ARG A 50 -2.24 12.14 12.40
C ARG A 50 -2.28 13.61 11.98
N GLY A 51 -1.79 13.88 10.76
CA GLY A 51 -1.71 15.21 10.17
C GLY A 51 -2.96 15.60 9.38
N GLN A 52 -2.96 16.82 8.87
CA GLN A 52 -3.93 17.30 7.89
C GLN A 52 -3.22 17.42 6.53
N GLY A 53 -3.46 16.46 5.65
CA GLY A 53 -2.99 16.51 4.27
C GLY A 53 -3.93 17.33 3.38
N ARG A 54 -3.44 17.79 2.25
CA ARG A 54 -4.27 18.37 1.19
C ARG A 54 -4.80 17.24 0.31
N ILE A 55 -6.13 17.13 0.19
CA ILE A 55 -6.79 16.15 -0.65
C ILE A 55 -7.35 16.84 -1.88
N THR A 56 -7.13 16.24 -3.06
CA THR A 56 -7.68 16.69 -4.34
C THR A 56 -8.31 15.50 -5.04
N LEU A 57 -9.54 15.67 -5.50
CA LEU A 57 -10.27 14.67 -6.29
C LEU A 57 -10.37 15.19 -7.72
N HIS A 58 -9.92 14.40 -8.69
CA HIS A 58 -9.95 14.77 -10.11
C HIS A 58 -11.08 14.05 -10.82
N GLU A 59 -11.93 14.82 -11.50
CA GLU A 59 -13.00 14.30 -12.34
C GLU A 59 -12.44 13.80 -13.68
N ASP A 60 -13.01 12.72 -14.21
CA ASP A 60 -12.66 12.25 -15.55
C ASP A 60 -13.31 13.20 -16.60
N ALA A 61 -12.49 13.83 -17.42
CA ALA A 61 -12.95 14.75 -18.47
C ALA A 61 -13.53 14.03 -19.71
N GLY A 62 -13.90 12.75 -19.61
CA GLY A 62 -14.69 12.08 -20.64
C GLY A 62 -13.92 11.34 -21.72
N ALA A 63 -12.77 10.79 -21.44
CA ALA A 63 -12.14 9.79 -22.33
C ALA A 63 -12.73 8.40 -22.06
N GLY A 64 -13.64 7.98 -22.89
CA GLY A 64 -14.36 6.71 -23.11
C GLY A 64 -13.96 5.39 -22.48
N GLY A 65 -13.59 5.37 -21.19
CA GLY A 65 -13.50 4.14 -20.39
C GLY A 65 -14.80 3.93 -19.62
N GLN A 66 -15.18 2.71 -19.34
CA GLN A 66 -16.30 2.41 -18.43
C GLN A 66 -15.99 2.99 -17.06
N VAL A 67 -16.46 4.20 -16.83
CA VAL A 67 -16.35 4.89 -15.56
C VAL A 67 -17.52 4.43 -14.73
N TYR A 68 -17.26 3.72 -13.64
CA TYR A 68 -18.30 3.43 -12.66
C TYR A 68 -18.68 4.77 -12.01
N ALA A 69 -19.88 5.26 -12.31
CA ALA A 69 -20.40 6.48 -11.69
C ALA A 69 -20.33 6.32 -10.18
N ASN A 70 -19.73 7.29 -9.50
CA ASN A 70 -19.72 7.33 -8.06
C ASN A 70 -21.17 7.50 -7.57
N MET A 71 -21.76 6.43 -7.04
CA MET A 71 -23.17 6.39 -6.61
C MET A 71 -23.51 7.45 -5.56
N TYR A 72 -22.52 8.01 -4.87
CA TYR A 72 -22.72 9.00 -3.81
C TYR A 72 -22.54 10.44 -4.26
N SER A 73 -21.66 10.72 -5.22
CA SER A 73 -21.39 12.10 -5.68
C SER A 73 -21.98 12.39 -7.06
N GLY A 74 -22.42 11.38 -7.82
CA GLY A 74 -22.84 11.53 -9.22
C GLY A 74 -21.71 11.95 -10.16
N LYS A 75 -20.46 11.98 -9.68
CA LYS A 75 -19.28 12.41 -10.43
C LYS A 75 -18.40 11.21 -10.79
N ASN A 76 -17.86 11.23 -11.99
CA ASN A 76 -16.86 10.26 -12.43
C ASN A 76 -15.48 10.76 -11.96
N LEU A 77 -14.91 10.13 -10.94
CA LEU A 77 -13.59 10.48 -10.45
C LEU A 77 -12.55 9.55 -11.04
N SER A 78 -11.55 10.11 -11.71
CA SER A 78 -10.46 9.36 -12.35
C SER A 78 -9.35 9.03 -11.36
N ASN A 79 -9.05 9.94 -10.43
CA ASN A 79 -8.07 9.71 -9.38
C ASN A 79 -8.33 10.60 -8.15
N GLY A 80 -7.72 10.19 -7.03
CA GLY A 80 -7.63 10.98 -5.81
C GLY A 80 -6.17 11.15 -5.41
N VAL A 81 -5.84 12.32 -4.89
CA VAL A 81 -4.49 12.69 -4.48
C VAL A 81 -4.52 13.15 -3.03
N LEU A 82 -3.57 12.68 -2.22
CA LEU A 82 -3.29 13.22 -0.89
C LEU A 82 -1.82 13.66 -0.84
N GLU A 83 -1.61 14.92 -0.44
CA GLU A 83 -0.29 15.49 -0.24
C GLU A 83 -0.07 15.81 1.24
N ASN A 84 1.09 15.41 1.76
CA ASN A 84 1.52 15.72 3.12
C ASN A 84 3.01 16.06 3.12
N GLY A 85 3.34 17.34 3.25
CA GLY A 85 4.71 17.83 3.23
C GLY A 85 5.42 17.46 1.92
N ARG A 86 6.40 16.57 1.99
CA ARG A 86 7.23 16.16 0.83
C ARG A 86 6.78 14.88 0.15
N ILE A 87 5.69 14.25 0.61
CA ILE A 87 5.13 13.05 0.01
C ILE A 87 3.77 13.34 -0.62
N ARG A 88 3.52 12.74 -1.76
CA ARG A 88 2.24 12.73 -2.46
C ARG A 88 1.87 11.29 -2.77
N VAL A 89 0.64 10.91 -2.49
CA VAL A 89 0.07 9.63 -2.88
C VAL A 89 -1.12 9.84 -3.79
N GLU A 90 -1.19 9.06 -4.84
CA GLU A 90 -2.29 9.01 -5.79
C GLU A 90 -2.97 7.64 -5.72
N VAL A 91 -4.28 7.64 -5.79
CA VAL A 91 -5.09 6.44 -6.05
C VAL A 91 -5.84 6.63 -7.36
N ASN A 92 -5.65 5.71 -8.30
CA ASN A 92 -6.33 5.76 -9.59
C ASN A 92 -7.71 5.08 -9.53
N ALA A 93 -8.45 5.11 -10.64
CA ALA A 93 -9.79 4.52 -10.75
C ALA A 93 -9.83 3.01 -10.45
N ASP A 94 -8.74 2.31 -10.69
CA ASP A 94 -8.58 0.88 -10.40
C ASP A 94 -8.15 0.62 -8.92
N GLY A 95 -7.90 1.66 -8.13
CA GLY A 95 -7.46 1.55 -6.73
C GLY A 95 -5.97 1.32 -6.55
N VAL A 96 -5.16 1.45 -7.59
CA VAL A 96 -3.70 1.33 -7.52
C VAL A 96 -3.10 2.56 -6.87
N LEU A 97 -2.25 2.35 -5.87
CA LEU A 97 -1.55 3.41 -5.16
C LEU A 97 -0.18 3.68 -5.77
N SER A 98 0.11 4.97 -5.98
CA SER A 98 1.40 5.46 -6.45
C SER A 98 1.91 6.56 -5.51
N PHE A 99 3.16 6.47 -5.09
CA PHE A 99 3.77 7.39 -4.12
C PHE A 99 4.88 8.18 -4.78
N TYR A 100 4.89 9.49 -4.62
CA TYR A 100 5.81 10.41 -5.24
C TYR A 100 6.48 11.31 -4.20
N ASN A 101 7.69 11.77 -4.49
CA ASN A 101 8.31 12.82 -3.72
C ASN A 101 7.93 14.22 -4.26
N GLN A 102 8.39 15.28 -3.58
CA GLN A 102 8.14 16.68 -3.95
C GLN A 102 8.66 17.11 -5.34
N LYS A 103 9.49 16.25 -6.00
CA LYS A 103 10.03 16.47 -7.36
C LYS A 103 9.31 15.61 -8.40
N ASP A 104 8.11 15.12 -8.10
CA ASP A 104 7.31 14.22 -8.93
C ASP A 104 8.01 12.91 -9.32
N ARG A 105 9.08 12.55 -8.59
CA ARG A 105 9.71 11.25 -8.79
C ARG A 105 8.87 10.18 -8.13
N LEU A 106 8.46 9.17 -8.90
CA LEU A 106 7.80 7.99 -8.38
C LEU A 106 8.75 7.24 -7.43
N LEU A 107 8.34 7.04 -6.19
CA LEU A 107 9.07 6.33 -5.14
C LEU A 107 8.65 4.86 -5.08
N LEU A 108 7.34 4.61 -4.98
CA LEU A 108 6.76 3.29 -4.80
C LEU A 108 5.43 3.23 -5.55
N GLN A 109 5.10 2.10 -6.13
CA GLN A 109 3.81 1.88 -6.79
C GLN A 109 3.36 0.44 -6.58
N GLU A 110 2.08 0.24 -6.29
CA GLU A 110 1.50 -1.08 -6.23
C GLU A 110 1.57 -1.76 -7.59
N ASN A 111 1.85 -3.06 -7.57
CA ASN A 111 1.97 -3.86 -8.78
C ASN A 111 0.69 -4.65 -9.01
N TRP A 112 -0.18 -4.10 -9.86
CA TRP A 112 -1.34 -4.82 -10.37
C TRP A 112 -1.07 -5.32 -11.78
N ARG A 113 -1.04 -6.63 -11.95
CA ARG A 113 -0.93 -7.28 -13.24
C ARG A 113 -2.31 -7.56 -13.78
N ARG A 114 -2.71 -6.84 -14.83
CA ARG A 114 -3.97 -7.01 -15.52
C ARG A 114 -3.69 -7.26 -17.01
N LEU A 115 -3.99 -8.46 -17.50
CA LEU A 115 -3.99 -8.77 -18.93
C LEU A 115 -5.39 -8.50 -19.47
N ARG A 116 -5.63 -7.28 -19.95
CA ARG A 116 -6.95 -6.85 -20.46
C ARG A 116 -7.23 -7.29 -21.90
N ASP A 117 -6.19 -7.56 -22.71
CA ASP A 117 -6.32 -7.68 -24.18
C ASP A 117 -6.51 -9.12 -24.68
N GLU A 118 -6.48 -10.11 -23.80
CA GLU A 118 -6.67 -11.52 -24.13
C GLU A 118 -7.87 -12.10 -23.37
N PRO A 119 -9.07 -12.20 -23.98
CA PRO A 119 -10.27 -12.71 -23.31
C PRO A 119 -10.16 -14.13 -22.78
N SER A 120 -9.20 -14.91 -23.29
CA SER A 120 -8.99 -16.32 -22.92
C SER A 120 -8.01 -16.52 -21.75
N MET A 121 -7.30 -15.48 -21.34
CA MET A 121 -6.30 -15.54 -20.26
C MET A 121 -6.48 -14.36 -19.30
N ALA A 122 -7.59 -14.32 -18.58
CA ALA A 122 -7.83 -13.32 -17.54
C ALA A 122 -6.92 -13.60 -16.32
N LEU A 123 -5.62 -13.35 -16.45
CA LEU A 123 -4.71 -13.33 -15.32
C LEU A 123 -4.80 -11.95 -14.68
N ASP A 124 -5.60 -11.84 -13.63
CA ASP A 124 -5.71 -10.65 -12.81
C ASP A 124 -5.01 -10.91 -11.47
N ILE A 125 -3.82 -10.31 -11.28
CA ILE A 125 -3.08 -10.38 -10.02
C ILE A 125 -3.13 -8.99 -9.40
N PRO A 126 -4.02 -8.75 -8.43
CA PRO A 126 -4.18 -7.46 -7.80
C PRO A 126 -2.94 -7.08 -6.99
N GLY A 127 -2.73 -5.77 -6.82
CA GLY A 127 -1.69 -5.24 -5.94
C GLY A 127 -1.90 -5.66 -4.47
N ARG A 128 -3.17 -5.77 -4.06
CA ARG A 128 -3.60 -6.29 -2.76
C ARG A 128 -4.48 -7.51 -2.96
N GLU A 129 -4.15 -8.60 -2.29
CA GLU A 129 -4.88 -9.86 -2.35
C GLU A 129 -5.26 -10.30 -0.93
N TYR A 130 -6.50 -10.78 -0.77
CA TYR A 130 -7.04 -11.25 0.49
C TYR A 130 -7.55 -12.68 0.33
N LYS A 131 -7.08 -13.58 1.17
CA LYS A 131 -7.57 -14.96 1.27
C LYS A 131 -8.21 -15.16 2.63
N VAL A 132 -9.42 -15.68 2.66
CA VAL A 132 -10.11 -16.00 3.92
C VAL A 132 -9.25 -16.93 4.76
N ALA A 133 -9.03 -16.55 6.01
CA ALA A 133 -8.36 -17.34 7.04
C ALA A 133 -9.36 -17.69 8.15
N ALA A 134 -8.91 -18.30 9.24
CA ALA A 134 -9.77 -18.66 10.35
C ALA A 134 -10.39 -17.43 11.06
N GLY A 135 -11.62 -17.53 11.45
CA GLY A 135 -12.37 -16.45 12.11
C GLY A 135 -12.74 -15.33 11.15
N ASP A 136 -12.54 -14.09 11.57
CA ASP A 136 -12.74 -12.86 10.81
C ASP A 136 -11.46 -12.29 10.19
N CYS A 137 -10.45 -13.15 10.01
CA CYS A 137 -9.14 -12.80 9.49
C CYS A 137 -9.01 -13.08 7.99
N PHE A 138 -8.08 -12.35 7.37
CA PHE A 138 -7.62 -12.60 6.01
C PHE A 138 -6.10 -12.79 6.01
N ALA A 139 -5.61 -13.77 5.26
CA ALA A 139 -4.22 -13.73 4.80
C ALA A 139 -4.11 -12.68 3.72
N THR A 140 -3.22 -11.72 3.90
CA THR A 140 -3.12 -10.56 3.02
C THR A 140 -1.77 -10.54 2.31
N THR A 141 -1.79 -10.26 1.01
CA THR A 141 -0.58 -10.06 0.22
C THR A 141 -0.63 -8.70 -0.46
N VAL A 142 0.45 -7.92 -0.32
CA VAL A 142 0.59 -6.62 -0.99
C VAL A 142 1.84 -6.64 -1.86
N ARG A 143 1.71 -6.19 -3.11
CA ARG A 143 2.76 -6.23 -4.12
C ARG A 143 3.09 -4.84 -4.62
N PHE A 144 4.39 -4.60 -4.77
CA PHE A 144 4.92 -3.35 -5.36
C PHE A 144 5.85 -3.65 -6.51
N HIS A 145 5.93 -2.73 -7.47
CA HIS A 145 6.93 -2.78 -8.53
C HIS A 145 8.34 -2.70 -7.96
N GLY A 146 9.24 -3.54 -8.46
CA GLY A 146 10.66 -3.47 -8.17
C GLY A 146 11.40 -2.53 -9.12
N ARG A 147 12.60 -2.12 -8.70
CA ARG A 147 13.55 -1.38 -9.52
C ARG A 147 14.93 -2.00 -9.34
N ASP A 148 15.61 -2.28 -10.43
CA ASP A 148 16.88 -3.02 -10.40
C ASP A 148 17.96 -2.28 -9.63
N GLU A 149 18.04 -0.95 -9.78
CA GLU A 149 19.04 -0.09 -9.13
C GLU A 149 18.74 0.20 -7.65
N GLU A 150 17.55 -0.13 -7.15
CA GLU A 150 17.14 0.13 -5.77
C GLU A 150 17.86 -0.79 -4.80
N LYS A 151 18.42 -0.20 -3.75
CA LYS A 151 18.98 -0.91 -2.59
C LYS A 151 18.06 -0.70 -1.39
N ILE A 152 17.88 -1.76 -0.61
CA ILE A 152 16.97 -1.80 0.54
C ILE A 152 17.77 -2.12 1.79
N PHE A 153 17.61 -1.31 2.85
CA PHE A 153 18.36 -1.41 4.10
C PHE A 153 17.41 -1.40 5.28
N GLY A 154 17.72 -2.15 6.33
CA GLY A 154 16.91 -2.19 7.56
C GLY A 154 16.36 -3.58 7.86
N MET A 155 15.08 -3.67 8.21
CA MET A 155 14.35 -4.88 8.60
C MET A 155 14.71 -5.46 9.98
N GLY A 156 15.57 -4.79 10.76
CA GLY A 156 16.04 -5.29 12.05
C GLY A 156 17.34 -6.08 11.94
N GLN A 157 17.46 -7.14 12.74
CA GLN A 157 18.67 -7.95 12.80
C GLN A 157 18.35 -9.41 12.40
N TYR A 158 18.84 -9.82 11.24
CA TYR A 158 18.75 -11.19 10.74
C TYR A 158 20.14 -11.81 10.63
N GLN A 159 20.22 -13.12 10.74
CA GLN A 159 21.46 -13.89 10.58
C GLN A 159 21.82 -14.05 9.09
N GLN A 160 22.18 -12.96 8.44
CA GLN A 160 22.56 -12.95 7.03
C GLN A 160 23.75 -12.02 6.77
N LYS A 161 24.46 -12.27 5.66
CA LYS A 161 25.69 -11.56 5.28
C LYS A 161 25.44 -10.23 4.58
N TYR A 162 24.20 -9.98 4.12
CA TYR A 162 23.92 -8.90 3.19
C TYR A 162 23.37 -7.67 3.92
N LEU A 163 24.00 -6.52 3.69
CA LEU A 163 23.48 -5.24 4.13
C LEU A 163 22.32 -4.77 3.23
N ASN A 164 22.45 -4.98 1.91
CA ASN A 164 21.37 -4.71 0.97
C ASN A 164 20.44 -5.94 0.89
N MET A 165 19.18 -5.74 1.26
CA MET A 165 18.16 -6.80 1.30
C MET A 165 17.56 -7.12 -0.08
N LYS A 166 17.93 -6.41 -1.14
CA LYS A 166 17.46 -6.73 -2.50
C LYS A 166 17.85 -8.15 -2.88
N GLY A 167 16.89 -8.93 -3.35
CA GLY A 167 17.05 -10.37 -3.63
C GLY A 167 16.82 -11.28 -2.43
N CYS A 168 16.58 -10.75 -1.22
CA CYS A 168 16.33 -11.57 -0.02
C CYS A 168 14.84 -11.80 0.22
N MET A 169 14.53 -12.94 0.82
CA MET A 169 13.24 -13.21 1.45
C MET A 169 13.46 -13.33 2.96
N LEU A 170 12.65 -12.60 3.73
CA LEU A 170 12.72 -12.56 5.18
C LEU A 170 11.39 -13.02 5.78
N GLU A 171 11.44 -13.82 6.82
CA GLU A 171 10.28 -14.13 7.65
C GLU A 171 10.08 -13.02 8.68
N LEU A 172 8.85 -12.54 8.80
CA LEU A 172 8.46 -11.51 9.75
C LEU A 172 7.92 -12.18 11.01
N ALA A 173 8.85 -12.68 11.82
CA ALA A 173 8.57 -13.31 13.11
C ALA A 173 9.74 -13.06 14.08
N GLN A 174 9.41 -12.96 15.36
CA GLN A 174 10.44 -12.87 16.39
C GLN A 174 10.97 -14.26 16.71
N ARG A 175 12.28 -14.42 16.67
CA ARG A 175 12.97 -15.68 17.01
C ARG A 175 14.18 -15.41 17.90
N ASN A 176 14.62 -16.41 18.65
CA ASN A 176 15.91 -16.33 19.34
C ASN A 176 17.02 -16.06 18.32
N SER A 177 17.92 -15.12 18.64
CA SER A 177 19.01 -14.61 17.80
C SER A 177 18.60 -13.75 16.60
N GLN A 178 17.32 -13.42 16.43
CA GLN A 178 16.83 -12.51 15.37
C GLN A 178 15.85 -11.50 15.94
N VAL A 179 15.92 -10.27 15.45
CA VAL A 179 14.95 -9.20 15.74
C VAL A 179 14.33 -8.73 14.43
N SER A 180 13.05 -9.01 14.24
CA SER A 180 12.30 -8.54 13.09
C SER A 180 11.72 -7.15 13.38
N VAL A 181 12.15 -6.15 12.61
CA VAL A 181 11.59 -4.81 12.59
C VAL A 181 11.15 -4.54 11.16
N PRO A 182 9.86 -4.62 10.83
CA PRO A 182 9.38 -4.56 9.44
C PRO A 182 9.40 -3.12 8.88
N PHE A 183 10.56 -2.48 8.99
CA PHE A 183 10.86 -1.15 8.48
C PHE A 183 12.13 -1.18 7.65
N TYR A 184 12.07 -0.60 6.46
CA TYR A 184 13.23 -0.41 5.62
C TYR A 184 13.38 1.02 5.10
N VAL A 185 14.60 1.35 4.71
CA VAL A 185 14.95 2.57 3.99
C VAL A 185 15.44 2.20 2.58
N SER A 186 14.89 2.87 1.60
CA SER A 186 15.27 2.71 0.20
C SER A 186 16.35 3.73 -0.21
N SER A 187 17.31 3.29 -1.03
CA SER A 187 18.34 4.17 -1.62
C SER A 187 17.77 5.27 -2.52
N ILE A 188 16.53 5.18 -2.95
CA ILE A 188 15.85 6.23 -3.74
C ILE A 188 15.16 7.30 -2.90
N GLY A 189 15.25 7.21 -1.56
CA GLY A 189 14.93 8.30 -0.65
C GLY A 189 13.55 8.22 0.00
N TYR A 190 13.08 7.02 0.35
CA TYR A 190 11.89 6.83 1.19
C TYR A 190 12.13 5.73 2.24
N GLY A 191 11.29 5.72 3.28
CA GLY A 191 11.15 4.63 4.23
C GLY A 191 9.77 3.99 4.12
N PHE A 192 9.68 2.69 4.43
CA PHE A 192 8.44 1.93 4.43
C PHE A 192 8.33 1.12 5.72
N LEU A 193 7.21 1.25 6.41
CA LEU A 193 6.86 0.45 7.59
C LEU A 193 5.68 -0.45 7.25
N TRP A 194 5.88 -1.76 7.37
CA TRP A 194 4.81 -2.76 7.35
C TRP A 194 4.21 -2.88 8.76
N ASN A 195 3.22 -2.03 9.07
CA ASN A 195 2.58 -1.99 10.38
C ASN A 195 1.48 -3.07 10.50
N ASN A 196 1.89 -4.33 10.44
CA ASN A 196 1.02 -5.49 10.64
C ASN A 196 1.68 -6.45 11.65
N PRO A 197 1.02 -6.75 12.79
CA PRO A 197 1.61 -7.57 13.85
C PRO A 197 1.57 -9.07 13.57
N ALA A 198 0.91 -9.51 12.51
CA ALA A 198 0.84 -10.93 12.17
C ALA A 198 2.19 -11.47 11.71
N VAL A 199 2.42 -12.75 11.98
CA VAL A 199 3.49 -13.49 11.32
C VAL A 199 3.30 -13.43 9.81
N GLY A 200 4.39 -13.32 9.09
CA GLY A 200 4.36 -13.21 7.64
C GLY A 200 5.75 -13.29 7.03
N ARG A 201 5.87 -12.76 5.85
CA ARG A 201 7.14 -12.69 5.12
C ARG A 201 7.19 -11.48 4.18
N VAL A 202 8.39 -11.09 3.82
CA VAL A 202 8.64 -10.16 2.72
C VAL A 202 9.64 -10.76 1.75
N ALA A 203 9.39 -10.60 0.45
CA ALA A 203 10.32 -10.94 -0.62
C ALA A 203 10.69 -9.65 -1.36
N PHE A 204 11.97 -9.27 -1.30
CA PHE A 204 12.54 -8.14 -2.04
C PHE A 204 13.09 -8.62 -3.39
N GLY A 205 12.19 -9.07 -4.28
CA GLY A 205 12.59 -9.56 -5.60
C GLY A 205 13.15 -8.43 -6.50
N MET A 206 13.87 -8.80 -7.55
CA MET A 206 14.44 -7.82 -8.51
C MET A 206 13.32 -7.05 -9.23
N ASN A 207 12.27 -7.73 -9.64
CA ASN A 207 11.14 -7.19 -10.40
C ASN A 207 9.94 -6.76 -9.53
N GLY A 208 9.98 -6.99 -8.24
CA GLY A 208 8.88 -6.63 -7.34
C GLY A 208 9.16 -6.96 -5.89
N THR A 209 8.46 -6.26 -5.02
CA THR A 209 8.46 -6.56 -3.57
C THR A 209 7.09 -7.10 -3.20
N GLU A 210 7.06 -8.21 -2.46
CA GLU A 210 5.84 -8.83 -1.97
C GLU A 210 5.88 -8.92 -0.43
N TRP A 211 4.86 -8.36 0.19
CA TRP A 211 4.60 -8.48 1.63
C TRP A 211 3.43 -9.41 1.86
N HIS A 212 3.58 -10.33 2.79
CA HIS A 212 2.54 -11.28 3.16
C HIS A 212 2.36 -11.30 4.68
N ALA A 213 1.10 -11.28 5.13
CA ALA A 213 0.69 -11.47 6.52
C ALA A 213 -0.31 -12.64 6.59
N GLU A 214 -0.12 -13.55 7.54
CA GLU A 214 -0.95 -14.76 7.66
C GLU A 214 -2.35 -14.48 8.23
N CYS A 215 -2.49 -13.41 9.00
CA CYS A 215 -3.77 -13.00 9.58
C CYS A 215 -3.84 -11.48 9.71
N THR A 216 -4.82 -10.87 9.06
CA THR A 216 -5.12 -9.43 9.12
C THR A 216 -6.62 -9.24 9.36
N ARG A 217 -6.98 -8.35 10.26
CA ARG A 217 -8.37 -7.94 10.56
C ARG A 217 -8.69 -6.57 9.99
#